data_70ce01b938f0dc30a33388b624de64fd
#
_entry.id   70ce01b938f0dc30a33388b624de64fd
#
_cell.length_a   1.000
_cell.length_b   1.000
_cell.length_c   1.000
_cell.angle_alpha   90.00
_cell.angle_beta   90.00
_cell.angle_gamma   90.00
#
_symmetry.space_group_name_H-M   'P 1'
#
loop_
_entity.id
_entity.type
_entity.pdbx_description
1 polymer ?
#
loop_
_entity_poly.entity_id
_entity_poly.type
_entity_poly.pdbx_seq_one_letter_code
_entity_poly.pdbx_strand_id
1 'polypeptide(L)'
;FLRIPNIGFTYHVGEEFRHIMSGLRHISEVMEHFNYKAGDRLGHAIALGVDVDQWVRENEVITIPAMEHLENLLWLWGSIVQKKLIVHLEVEQLEGQIMMCAEKIFEDCTGMTAYMLYQAYLEKFNENHENIFKEFKDTCREETIPQENPAKAHFCYWYDAERHGTGQLWTKEKILCTYYCPLYFMRFQQPIFVPIMEDEAVVYKEVQQQLIEKVERDGIFVETNPTSNIAIGEIDGLFKHYIMRLNSAGLEYKDPQEAVLVTVNADDPVVFSTNTENELAYIYYALVHAGYKKEKILEWMEKVRKYGMDGSFIKKVKKPSTQIKEMEVILESISNYLKNI
;
A
#
# COMPACT_ATOMS: atom_id res chain seq x y z
N PHE A 1 14.32 5.82 33.40
CA PHE A 1 13.70 5.47 32.11
C PHE A 1 14.76 5.62 31.05
N LEU A 2 15.27 4.51 30.54
CA LEU A 2 16.07 4.48 29.31
C LEU A 2 15.14 4.93 28.15
N ARG A 3 15.41 6.08 27.56
CA ARG A 3 14.75 6.47 26.32
C ARG A 3 15.33 5.59 25.22
N ILE A 4 14.60 4.56 24.85
CA ILE A 4 14.88 3.80 23.62
C ILE A 4 14.72 4.80 22.47
N PRO A 5 15.74 4.97 21.61
CA PRO A 5 15.59 5.79 20.41
C PRO A 5 14.39 5.28 19.61
N ASN A 6 13.59 6.17 19.02
CA ASN A 6 12.57 5.76 18.06
C ASN A 6 13.26 4.94 16.97
N ILE A 7 12.83 3.70 16.82
CA ILE A 7 13.24 2.84 15.72
C ILE A 7 12.43 3.31 14.52
N GLY A 8 13.09 3.65 13.40
CA GLY A 8 12.42 3.93 12.15
C GLY A 8 12.03 2.61 11.47
N PHE A 9 10.96 2.66 10.68
CA PHE A 9 10.49 1.54 9.90
C PHE A 9 10.85 1.71 8.42
N THR A 10 11.20 0.62 7.77
CA THR A 10 11.20 0.49 6.31
C THR A 10 10.52 -0.82 5.95
N TYR A 11 9.69 -0.80 4.91
CA TYR A 11 8.95 -1.97 4.45
C TYR A 11 8.78 -1.91 2.94
N HIS A 12 9.11 -3.02 2.23
CA HIS A 12 8.88 -3.14 0.80
C HIS A 12 7.40 -3.36 0.55
N VAL A 13 6.77 -2.47 -0.22
CA VAL A 13 5.33 -2.50 -0.45
C VAL A 13 4.97 -1.79 -1.76
N GLY A 14 3.92 -2.27 -2.43
CA GLY A 14 3.46 -1.70 -3.70
C GLY A 14 4.46 -1.84 -4.84
N GLU A 15 5.36 -2.81 -4.75
CA GLU A 15 6.36 -3.15 -5.76
C GLU A 15 5.80 -4.15 -6.77
N GLU A 16 5.36 -5.30 -6.26
CA GLU A 16 4.70 -6.33 -7.04
C GLU A 16 3.20 -6.28 -6.80
N PHE A 17 2.44 -6.05 -7.84
CA PHE A 17 0.99 -6.09 -7.80
C PHE A 17 0.44 -6.50 -9.16
N ARG A 18 -0.61 -7.29 -9.17
CA ARG A 18 -1.36 -7.62 -10.39
C ARG A 18 -2.45 -6.59 -10.66
N HIS A 19 -3.08 -6.09 -9.61
CA HIS A 19 -4.05 -5.00 -9.68
C HIS A 19 -3.49 -3.75 -9.02
N ILE A 20 -3.55 -2.61 -9.70
CA ILE A 20 -3.02 -1.35 -9.14
C ILE A 20 -3.62 -1.02 -7.76
N MET A 21 -4.91 -1.30 -7.56
CA MET A 21 -5.55 -1.10 -6.26
C MET A 21 -4.96 -1.98 -5.16
N SER A 22 -4.46 -3.19 -5.46
CA SER A 22 -3.74 -4.01 -4.48
C SER A 22 -2.47 -3.32 -4.00
N GLY A 23 -1.68 -2.77 -4.93
CA GLY A 23 -0.47 -2.03 -4.58
C GLY A 23 -0.78 -0.78 -3.74
N LEU A 24 -1.78 0.00 -4.12
CA LEU A 24 -2.20 1.21 -3.38
C LEU A 24 -2.77 0.86 -1.99
N ARG A 25 -3.61 -0.16 -1.90
CA ARG A 25 -4.16 -0.66 -0.63
C ARG A 25 -3.05 -1.10 0.31
N HIS A 26 -2.12 -1.94 -0.15
CA HIS A 26 -1.02 -2.43 0.67
C HIS A 26 -0.15 -1.29 1.20
N ILE A 27 0.12 -0.26 0.41
CA ILE A 27 0.84 0.94 0.87
C ILE A 27 0.07 1.63 2.01
N SER A 28 -1.25 1.83 1.84
CA SER A 28 -2.09 2.42 2.88
C SER A 28 -2.13 1.56 4.15
N GLU A 29 -2.30 0.25 4.01
CA GLU A 29 -2.30 -0.71 5.12
C GLU A 29 -0.99 -0.68 5.91
N VAL A 30 0.16 -0.68 5.24
CA VAL A 30 1.48 -0.61 5.89
C VAL A 30 1.61 0.68 6.70
N MET A 31 1.25 1.83 6.11
CA MET A 31 1.32 3.11 6.83
C MET A 31 0.40 3.14 8.06
N GLU A 32 -0.80 2.57 7.96
CA GLU A 32 -1.77 2.58 9.05
C GLU A 32 -1.41 1.56 10.14
N HIS A 33 -1.11 0.31 9.78
CA HIS A 33 -0.87 -0.76 10.77
C HIS A 33 0.46 -0.63 11.50
N PHE A 34 1.51 -0.18 10.83
CA PHE A 34 2.78 0.11 11.48
C PHE A 34 2.85 1.52 12.07
N ASN A 35 1.75 2.30 11.97
CA ASN A 35 1.67 3.66 12.49
C ASN A 35 2.88 4.50 12.05
N TYR A 36 3.10 4.55 10.73
CA TYR A 36 4.20 5.26 10.10
C TYR A 36 4.23 6.74 10.50
N LYS A 37 5.43 7.25 10.67
CA LYS A 37 5.72 8.63 11.09
C LYS A 37 6.72 9.26 10.14
N ALA A 38 6.84 10.58 10.24
CA ALA A 38 7.85 11.31 9.50
C ALA A 38 9.25 10.70 9.73
N GLY A 39 9.91 10.37 8.64
CA GLY A 39 11.20 9.71 8.62
C GLY A 39 11.15 8.20 8.40
N ASP A 40 9.99 7.55 8.50
CA ASP A 40 9.81 6.16 8.08
C ASP A 40 9.84 6.04 6.55
N ARG A 41 10.04 4.82 6.03
CA ARG A 41 10.31 4.62 4.61
C ARG A 41 9.46 3.51 4.01
N LEU A 42 8.92 3.78 2.82
CA LEU A 42 8.27 2.79 1.95
C LEU A 42 9.30 2.34 0.92
N GLY A 43 9.61 1.05 0.90
CA GLY A 43 10.48 0.46 -0.13
C GLY A 43 9.72 0.32 -1.45
N HIS A 44 10.32 0.78 -2.54
CA HIS A 44 9.83 0.78 -3.92
C HIS A 44 8.56 1.60 -4.13
N ALA A 45 7.43 1.21 -3.56
CA ALA A 45 6.14 1.87 -3.68
C ALA A 45 5.76 2.23 -5.14
N ILE A 46 6.06 1.34 -6.10
CA ILE A 46 5.87 1.56 -7.54
C ILE A 46 4.43 1.94 -7.85
N ALA A 47 3.46 1.34 -7.16
CA ALA A 47 2.04 1.64 -7.35
C ALA A 47 1.68 3.13 -7.18
N LEU A 48 2.46 3.91 -6.39
CA LEU A 48 2.24 5.35 -6.25
C LEU A 48 2.65 6.15 -7.49
N GLY A 49 3.56 5.62 -8.30
CA GLY A 49 4.11 6.39 -9.41
C GLY A 49 3.88 5.78 -10.79
N VAL A 50 3.25 4.62 -10.89
CA VAL A 50 2.92 4.00 -12.18
C VAL A 50 1.92 4.86 -12.98
N ASP A 51 2.05 4.85 -14.31
CA ASP A 51 1.09 5.51 -15.19
C ASP A 51 -0.22 4.73 -15.24
N VAL A 52 -1.25 5.25 -14.54
CA VAL A 52 -2.55 4.61 -14.45
C VAL A 52 -3.20 4.44 -15.83
N ASP A 53 -3.11 5.45 -16.71
CA ASP A 53 -3.70 5.35 -18.06
C ASP A 53 -2.97 4.30 -18.91
N GLN A 54 -1.67 4.21 -18.79
CA GLN A 54 -0.88 3.19 -19.45
C GLN A 54 -1.24 1.82 -18.89
N TRP A 55 -1.25 1.69 -17.55
CA TRP A 55 -1.58 0.43 -16.88
C TRP A 55 -2.97 -0.10 -17.25
N VAL A 56 -4.00 0.76 -17.30
CA VAL A 56 -5.36 0.39 -17.70
C VAL A 56 -5.40 -0.08 -19.15
N ARG A 57 -4.70 0.59 -20.08
CA ARG A 57 -4.63 0.19 -21.48
C ARG A 57 -3.92 -1.14 -21.72
N GLU A 58 -2.95 -1.48 -20.90
CA GLU A 58 -2.14 -2.69 -21.01
C GLU A 58 -2.76 -3.90 -20.29
N ASN A 59 -3.74 -3.66 -19.41
CA ASN A 59 -4.36 -4.67 -18.55
C ASN A 59 -5.88 -4.71 -18.75
N GLU A 60 -6.36 -5.22 -19.88
CA GLU A 60 -7.81 -5.34 -20.14
C GLU A 60 -8.51 -6.32 -19.20
N VAL A 61 -7.84 -7.41 -18.83
CA VAL A 61 -8.32 -8.43 -17.87
C VAL A 61 -7.13 -8.93 -17.08
N ILE A 62 -7.26 -8.91 -15.77
CA ILE A 62 -6.25 -9.45 -14.87
C ILE A 62 -6.78 -10.67 -14.12
N THR A 63 -5.85 -11.51 -13.66
CA THR A 63 -6.16 -12.67 -12.84
C THR A 63 -5.57 -12.49 -11.45
N ILE A 64 -6.43 -12.43 -10.44
CA ILE A 64 -6.02 -12.30 -9.03
C ILE A 64 -6.80 -13.24 -8.14
N PRO A 65 -6.32 -13.55 -6.91
CA PRO A 65 -7.09 -14.26 -5.92
C PRO A 65 -8.42 -13.58 -5.61
N ALA A 66 -9.49 -14.34 -5.46
CA ALA A 66 -10.82 -13.79 -5.20
C ALA A 66 -10.85 -12.91 -3.95
N MET A 67 -10.15 -13.33 -2.88
CA MET A 67 -10.08 -12.55 -1.64
C MET A 67 -9.30 -11.26 -1.79
N GLU A 68 -8.22 -11.28 -2.58
CA GLU A 68 -7.46 -10.06 -2.86
C GLU A 68 -8.33 -9.00 -3.54
N HIS A 69 -9.15 -9.43 -4.51
CA HIS A 69 -10.08 -8.51 -5.15
C HIS A 69 -11.16 -8.00 -4.18
N LEU A 70 -11.75 -8.89 -3.38
CA LEU A 70 -12.71 -8.50 -2.36
C LEU A 70 -12.13 -7.47 -1.38
N GLU A 71 -10.91 -7.70 -0.91
CA GLU A 71 -10.24 -6.77 0.00
C GLU A 71 -9.93 -5.41 -0.63
N ASN A 72 -9.58 -5.37 -1.93
CA ASN A 72 -9.44 -4.12 -2.66
C ASN A 72 -10.74 -3.30 -2.65
N LEU A 73 -11.87 -3.97 -2.93
CA LEU A 73 -13.18 -3.33 -2.93
C LEU A 73 -13.58 -2.88 -1.51
N LEU A 74 -13.35 -3.71 -0.50
CA LEU A 74 -13.65 -3.39 0.91
C LEU A 74 -12.82 -2.21 1.42
N TRP A 75 -11.53 -2.19 1.12
CA TRP A 75 -10.65 -1.09 1.50
C TRP A 75 -11.09 0.23 0.84
N LEU A 76 -11.42 0.20 -0.46
CA LEU A 76 -11.90 1.37 -1.18
C LEU A 76 -13.23 1.87 -0.59
N TRP A 77 -14.19 0.96 -0.40
CA TRP A 77 -15.49 1.27 0.21
C TRP A 77 -15.34 1.89 1.59
N GLY A 78 -14.56 1.27 2.46
CA GLY A 78 -14.32 1.77 3.81
C GLY A 78 -13.61 3.13 3.83
N SER A 79 -12.68 3.34 2.91
CA SER A 79 -11.96 4.61 2.78
C SER A 79 -12.89 5.75 2.32
N ILE A 80 -13.84 5.47 1.42
CA ILE A 80 -14.85 6.44 0.97
C ILE A 80 -15.86 6.73 2.11
N VAL A 81 -16.42 5.69 2.71
CA VAL A 81 -17.44 5.85 3.77
C VAL A 81 -16.87 6.57 4.99
N GLN A 82 -15.61 6.32 5.35
CA GLN A 82 -14.91 7.03 6.43
C GLN A 82 -14.37 8.41 6.01
N LYS A 83 -14.59 8.83 4.77
CA LYS A 83 -14.10 10.10 4.20
C LYS A 83 -12.58 10.25 4.25
N LYS A 84 -11.86 9.13 4.21
CA LYS A 84 -10.40 9.11 4.05
C LYS A 84 -9.99 9.37 2.61
N LEU A 85 -10.82 8.93 1.66
CA LEU A 85 -10.67 9.17 0.22
C LEU A 85 -11.94 9.83 -0.34
N ILE A 86 -11.74 10.69 -1.32
CA ILE A 86 -12.81 11.34 -2.09
C ILE A 86 -12.62 10.96 -3.55
N VAL A 87 -13.49 10.11 -4.06
CA VAL A 87 -13.41 9.60 -5.42
C VAL A 87 -14.76 9.70 -6.15
N HIS A 88 -14.72 9.73 -7.47
CA HIS A 88 -15.92 9.76 -8.31
C HIS A 88 -16.44 8.34 -8.52
N LEU A 89 -16.99 7.75 -7.46
CA LEU A 89 -17.60 6.42 -7.48
C LEU A 89 -18.82 6.36 -6.56
N GLU A 90 -19.91 5.81 -7.06
CA GLU A 90 -21.14 5.63 -6.27
C GLU A 90 -20.98 4.46 -5.29
N VAL A 91 -21.27 4.73 -4.01
CA VAL A 91 -21.10 3.74 -2.92
C VAL A 91 -21.97 2.52 -3.15
N GLU A 92 -23.20 2.69 -3.63
CA GLU A 92 -24.14 1.60 -3.92
C GLU A 92 -23.63 0.67 -5.02
N GLN A 93 -22.97 1.23 -6.05
CA GLN A 93 -22.36 0.44 -7.11
C GLN A 93 -21.22 -0.43 -6.54
N LEU A 94 -20.38 0.16 -5.69
CA LEU A 94 -19.27 -0.54 -5.04
C LEU A 94 -19.78 -1.63 -4.08
N GLU A 95 -20.85 -1.39 -3.32
CA GLU A 95 -21.49 -2.42 -2.50
C GLU A 95 -21.99 -3.61 -3.34
N GLY A 96 -22.59 -3.33 -4.51
CA GLY A 96 -22.97 -4.36 -5.46
C GLY A 96 -21.77 -5.21 -5.91
N GLN A 97 -20.64 -4.58 -6.26
CA GLN A 97 -19.42 -5.29 -6.64
C GLN A 97 -18.85 -6.13 -5.49
N ILE A 98 -18.87 -5.61 -4.26
CA ILE A 98 -18.45 -6.34 -3.05
C ILE A 98 -19.28 -7.61 -2.89
N MET A 99 -20.62 -7.50 -2.97
CA MET A 99 -21.48 -8.66 -2.80
C MET A 99 -21.32 -9.70 -3.91
N MET A 100 -21.21 -9.27 -5.17
CA MET A 100 -20.93 -10.17 -6.31
C MET A 100 -19.58 -10.91 -6.15
N CYS A 101 -18.57 -10.25 -5.58
CA CYS A 101 -17.28 -10.89 -5.30
C CYS A 101 -17.39 -11.85 -4.10
N ALA A 102 -18.12 -11.46 -3.06
CA ALA A 102 -18.36 -12.29 -1.87
C ALA A 102 -19.08 -13.61 -2.24
N GLU A 103 -20.06 -13.57 -3.13
CA GLU A 103 -20.80 -14.76 -3.61
C GLU A 103 -19.86 -15.81 -4.25
N LYS A 104 -18.78 -15.37 -4.92
CA LYS A 104 -17.78 -16.29 -5.48
C LYS A 104 -16.98 -17.03 -4.40
N ILE A 105 -16.88 -16.46 -3.21
CA ILE A 105 -16.07 -16.98 -2.09
C ILE A 105 -16.96 -17.79 -1.13
N PHE A 106 -18.10 -17.20 -0.73
CA PHE A 106 -18.93 -17.71 0.36
C PHE A 106 -20.12 -18.55 -0.13
N GLU A 107 -20.41 -18.55 -1.45
CA GLU A 107 -21.53 -19.23 -2.12
C GLU A 107 -22.91 -18.71 -1.64
N ASP A 108 -23.24 -18.89 -0.36
CA ASP A 108 -24.43 -18.32 0.27
C ASP A 108 -24.06 -17.07 1.09
N CYS A 109 -24.51 -15.93 0.65
CA CYS A 109 -24.30 -14.64 1.33
C CYS A 109 -25.56 -14.12 2.04
N THR A 110 -26.52 -15.01 2.36
CA THR A 110 -27.78 -14.61 3.00
C THR A 110 -27.54 -13.88 4.32
N GLY A 111 -28.01 -12.62 4.40
CA GLY A 111 -27.83 -11.74 5.56
C GLY A 111 -26.44 -11.10 5.67
N MET A 112 -25.53 -11.34 4.73
CA MET A 112 -24.23 -10.68 4.64
C MET A 112 -24.38 -9.26 4.05
N THR A 113 -23.57 -8.33 4.51
CA THR A 113 -23.53 -6.96 4.01
C THR A 113 -22.10 -6.51 3.79
N ALA A 114 -21.89 -5.53 2.91
CA ALA A 114 -20.58 -4.91 2.70
C ALA A 114 -19.96 -4.38 4.01
N TYR A 115 -20.79 -3.80 4.88
CA TYR A 115 -20.36 -3.32 6.19
C TYR A 115 -19.83 -4.47 7.08
N MET A 116 -20.52 -5.60 7.13
CA MET A 116 -20.08 -6.77 7.93
C MET A 116 -18.77 -7.33 7.41
N LEU A 117 -18.62 -7.45 6.08
CA LEU A 117 -17.39 -7.87 5.42
C LEU A 117 -16.24 -6.91 5.74
N TYR A 118 -16.51 -5.60 5.66
CA TYR A 118 -15.52 -4.57 5.99
C TYR A 118 -15.09 -4.61 7.46
N GLN A 119 -16.02 -4.82 8.39
CA GLN A 119 -15.70 -4.96 9.81
C GLN A 119 -14.80 -6.19 10.07
N ALA A 120 -15.08 -7.31 9.43
CA ALA A 120 -14.24 -8.51 9.54
C ALA A 120 -12.85 -8.28 8.91
N TYR A 121 -12.78 -7.59 7.77
CA TYR A 121 -11.53 -7.18 7.13
C TYR A 121 -10.66 -6.32 8.05
N LEU A 122 -11.22 -5.33 8.73
CA LEU A 122 -10.48 -4.51 9.68
C LEU A 122 -10.01 -5.30 10.89
N GLU A 123 -10.85 -6.18 11.41
CA GLU A 123 -10.50 -6.96 12.60
C GLU A 123 -9.41 -8.00 12.37
N LYS A 124 -9.19 -8.46 11.13
CA LYS A 124 -8.09 -9.40 10.84
C LYS A 124 -6.70 -8.85 11.21
N PHE A 125 -6.56 -7.53 11.31
CA PHE A 125 -5.32 -6.85 11.71
C PHE A 125 -5.24 -6.52 13.20
N ASN A 126 -6.27 -6.86 13.98
CA ASN A 126 -6.33 -6.50 15.40
C ASN A 126 -5.61 -7.55 16.26
N GLU A 127 -4.72 -7.13 17.16
CA GLU A 127 -3.93 -8.02 18.03
C GLU A 127 -4.76 -8.83 19.05
N ASN A 128 -6.00 -8.43 19.31
CA ASN A 128 -6.87 -9.10 20.29
C ASN A 128 -7.50 -10.42 19.82
N HIS A 129 -6.96 -11.03 18.75
CA HIS A 129 -7.46 -12.30 18.22
C HIS A 129 -7.24 -13.51 19.12
N GLU A 130 -6.41 -13.43 20.18
CA GLU A 130 -6.15 -14.56 21.06
C GLU A 130 -7.42 -15.17 21.66
N ASN A 131 -8.43 -14.35 21.93
CA ASN A 131 -9.71 -14.85 22.46
C ASN A 131 -10.54 -15.55 21.39
N ILE A 132 -10.58 -15.00 20.15
CA ILE A 132 -11.25 -15.62 19.01
C ILE A 132 -10.53 -16.91 18.64
N PHE A 133 -9.19 -16.92 18.65
CA PHE A 133 -8.39 -18.12 18.43
C PHE A 133 -8.54 -19.17 19.51
N LYS A 134 -8.73 -18.82 20.79
CA LYS A 134 -8.99 -19.78 21.85
C LYS A 134 -10.33 -20.46 21.66
N GLU A 135 -11.39 -19.69 21.43
CA GLU A 135 -12.71 -20.25 21.14
C GLU A 135 -12.67 -21.11 19.85
N PHE A 136 -11.92 -20.69 18.84
CA PHE A 136 -11.77 -21.41 17.59
C PHE A 136 -10.94 -22.69 17.73
N LYS A 137 -9.82 -22.69 18.48
CA LYS A 137 -9.03 -23.88 18.78
C LYS A 137 -9.79 -24.89 19.62
N ASP A 138 -10.61 -24.42 20.56
CA ASP A 138 -11.40 -25.28 21.42
C ASP A 138 -12.58 -25.93 20.65
N THR A 139 -13.06 -25.28 19.57
CA THR A 139 -14.13 -25.79 18.70
C THR A 139 -13.62 -26.55 17.48
N CYS A 140 -12.43 -26.20 16.97
CA CYS A 140 -11.74 -26.91 15.90
C CYS A 140 -10.74 -27.93 16.48
N ARG A 141 -11.20 -28.88 17.30
CA ARG A 141 -10.34 -29.97 17.81
C ARG A 141 -9.88 -30.88 16.68
N GLU A 142 -8.58 -31.20 16.72
CA GLU A 142 -7.88 -32.10 15.80
C GLU A 142 -8.43 -33.54 15.76
N GLU A 143 -9.55 -33.85 16.43
CA GLU A 143 -10.09 -35.17 16.57
C GLU A 143 -10.86 -35.59 15.32
N THR A 144 -10.21 -36.14 14.39
CA THR A 144 -10.73 -36.87 13.20
C THR A 144 -10.56 -36.13 11.87
N ILE A 145 -9.33 -36.04 11.44
CA ILE A 145 -9.06 -35.85 10.00
C ILE A 145 -9.17 -37.24 9.35
N PRO A 146 -10.21 -37.54 8.57
CA PRO A 146 -10.25 -38.77 7.80
C PRO A 146 -9.10 -38.74 6.79
N GLN A 147 -8.18 -39.70 6.85
CA GLN A 147 -7.01 -39.76 5.97
C GLN A 147 -7.39 -39.91 4.48
N GLU A 148 -8.63 -40.19 4.15
CA GLU A 148 -9.09 -40.51 2.79
C GLU A 148 -9.56 -39.28 1.98
N ASN A 149 -9.83 -38.13 2.61
CA ASN A 149 -10.20 -36.90 1.88
C ASN A 149 -10.02 -35.65 2.75
N PRO A 150 -8.85 -34.97 2.67
CA PRO A 150 -8.55 -33.80 3.47
C PRO A 150 -9.55 -32.64 3.27
N ALA A 151 -10.17 -32.53 2.10
CA ALA A 151 -11.19 -31.53 1.81
C ALA A 151 -12.51 -31.75 2.55
N LYS A 152 -12.77 -33.01 3.01
CA LYS A 152 -13.95 -33.36 3.82
C LYS A 152 -13.71 -33.30 5.33
N ALA A 153 -12.46 -33.13 5.74
CA ALA A 153 -12.04 -33.18 7.15
C ALA A 153 -12.06 -31.80 7.83
N HIS A 154 -12.72 -30.83 7.23
CA HIS A 154 -12.66 -29.50 7.75
C HIS A 154 -13.74 -29.25 8.80
N PHE A 155 -13.31 -29.11 10.04
CA PHE A 155 -14.14 -28.74 11.18
C PHE A 155 -14.11 -27.23 11.42
N CYS A 156 -14.73 -26.46 10.53
CA CYS A 156 -15.28 -25.21 10.98
C CYS A 156 -16.62 -25.53 11.63
N TYR A 157 -16.77 -25.29 12.93
CA TYR A 157 -18.01 -25.46 13.67
C TYR A 157 -19.22 -24.87 12.92
N TRP A 158 -19.01 -23.80 12.20
CA TRP A 158 -19.99 -23.07 11.38
C TRP A 158 -20.37 -23.83 10.10
N TYR A 159 -19.42 -24.52 9.48
CA TYR A 159 -19.69 -25.36 8.31
C TYR A 159 -20.57 -26.58 8.65
N ASP A 160 -20.36 -27.14 9.84
CA ASP A 160 -21.17 -28.26 10.32
C ASP A 160 -22.59 -27.80 10.70
N ALA A 161 -22.75 -26.55 11.20
CA ALA A 161 -24.05 -25.94 11.46
C ALA A 161 -24.84 -25.66 10.17
N GLU A 162 -24.19 -25.26 9.08
CA GLU A 162 -24.82 -25.13 7.76
C GLU A 162 -25.27 -26.49 7.20
N ARG A 163 -24.46 -27.52 7.38
CA ARG A 163 -24.77 -28.88 6.95
C ARG A 163 -25.99 -29.45 7.65
N HIS A 164 -26.26 -29.04 8.88
CA HIS A 164 -27.40 -29.45 9.69
C HIS A 164 -28.62 -28.53 9.58
N GLY A 165 -28.63 -27.62 8.62
CA GLY A 165 -29.83 -26.84 8.25
C GLY A 165 -30.32 -25.86 9.32
N THR A 166 -29.41 -25.33 10.15
CA THR A 166 -29.80 -24.40 11.22
C THR A 166 -29.93 -22.96 10.75
N GLY A 167 -29.94 -22.69 9.44
CA GLY A 167 -30.29 -21.39 8.85
C GLY A 167 -29.68 -20.16 9.55
N GLN A 168 -28.47 -20.28 10.10
CA GLN A 168 -27.87 -19.17 10.84
C GLN A 168 -27.31 -18.14 9.87
N LEU A 169 -27.82 -16.93 9.97
CA LEU A 169 -27.34 -15.79 9.23
C LEU A 169 -25.83 -15.55 9.46
N TRP A 170 -25.17 -15.00 8.47
CA TRP A 170 -23.79 -14.54 8.60
C TRP A 170 -23.69 -13.46 9.68
N THR A 171 -22.61 -13.48 10.44
CA THR A 171 -22.20 -12.43 11.38
C THR A 171 -20.77 -12.04 11.09
N LYS A 172 -20.35 -10.87 11.58
CA LYS A 172 -18.98 -10.39 11.46
C LYS A 172 -17.97 -11.43 12.00
N GLU A 173 -18.26 -12.05 13.14
CA GLU A 173 -17.39 -13.04 13.78
C GLU A 173 -17.24 -14.30 12.91
N LYS A 174 -18.30 -14.76 12.29
CA LYS A 174 -18.25 -15.88 11.35
C LYS A 174 -17.38 -15.55 10.14
N ILE A 175 -17.56 -14.37 9.55
CA ILE A 175 -16.73 -13.91 8.44
C ILE A 175 -15.26 -13.84 8.88
N LEU A 176 -14.98 -13.28 10.05
CA LEU A 176 -13.62 -13.22 10.59
C LEU A 176 -13.00 -14.60 10.77
N CYS A 177 -13.77 -15.58 11.26
CA CYS A 177 -13.30 -16.97 11.39
C CYS A 177 -12.87 -17.58 10.05
N THR A 178 -13.47 -17.18 8.92
CA THR A 178 -13.11 -17.72 7.61
C THR A 178 -11.67 -17.37 7.21
N TYR A 179 -11.12 -16.26 7.66
CA TYR A 179 -9.71 -15.88 7.40
C TYR A 179 -8.71 -16.88 7.97
N TYR A 180 -9.12 -17.67 8.97
CA TYR A 180 -8.29 -18.66 9.65
C TYR A 180 -8.69 -20.10 9.30
N CYS A 181 -9.65 -20.27 8.40
CA CYS A 181 -10.19 -21.54 8.00
C CYS A 181 -9.45 -22.07 6.76
N PRO A 182 -8.78 -23.24 6.81
CA PRO A 182 -8.08 -23.81 5.64
C PRO A 182 -8.97 -24.06 4.42
N LEU A 183 -10.26 -24.38 4.62
CA LEU A 183 -11.20 -24.55 3.51
C LEU A 183 -11.44 -23.20 2.81
N TYR A 184 -11.73 -22.14 3.57
CA TYR A 184 -11.92 -20.82 3.01
C TYR A 184 -10.61 -20.26 2.45
N PHE A 185 -9.47 -20.59 3.03
CA PHE A 185 -8.18 -20.22 2.46
C PHE A 185 -8.03 -20.71 1.00
N MET A 186 -8.44 -21.95 0.73
CA MET A 186 -8.44 -22.47 -0.64
C MET A 186 -9.40 -21.71 -1.57
N ARG A 187 -10.56 -21.31 -1.07
CA ARG A 187 -11.51 -20.47 -1.83
C ARG A 187 -10.99 -19.06 -2.04
N PHE A 188 -10.34 -18.48 -1.05
CA PHE A 188 -9.71 -17.16 -1.12
C PHE A 188 -8.64 -17.07 -2.20
N GLN A 189 -7.90 -18.18 -2.38
CA GLN A 189 -6.84 -18.28 -3.38
C GLN A 189 -7.35 -18.65 -4.79
N GLN A 190 -8.64 -18.94 -4.95
CA GLN A 190 -9.17 -19.20 -6.28
C GLN A 190 -8.97 -18.01 -7.20
N PRO A 191 -8.33 -18.20 -8.37
CA PRO A 191 -8.12 -17.12 -9.31
C PRO A 191 -9.45 -16.71 -9.93
N ILE A 192 -9.69 -15.42 -9.97
CA ILE A 192 -10.81 -14.82 -10.69
C ILE A 192 -10.30 -13.87 -11.77
N PHE A 193 -11.07 -13.76 -12.85
CA PHE A 193 -10.85 -12.79 -13.90
C PHE A 193 -11.54 -11.49 -13.53
N VAL A 194 -10.77 -10.41 -13.45
CA VAL A 194 -11.25 -9.06 -13.17
C VAL A 194 -11.04 -8.22 -14.43
N PRO A 195 -12.12 -7.84 -15.13
CA PRO A 195 -12.02 -6.90 -16.25
C PRO A 195 -11.64 -5.52 -15.72
N ILE A 196 -10.76 -4.83 -16.41
CA ILE A 196 -10.35 -3.46 -16.12
C ILE A 196 -11.04 -2.54 -17.13
N MET A 197 -11.86 -1.64 -16.63
CA MET A 197 -12.62 -0.73 -17.47
C MET A 197 -11.89 0.61 -17.60
N GLU A 198 -11.95 1.25 -18.77
CA GLU A 198 -11.26 2.53 -19.00
C GLU A 198 -11.73 3.66 -18.07
N ASP A 199 -13.00 3.66 -17.68
CA ASP A 199 -13.59 4.64 -16.77
C ASP A 199 -13.09 4.48 -15.32
N GLU A 200 -12.62 3.30 -14.92
CA GLU A 200 -12.01 3.08 -13.60
C GLU A 200 -10.66 3.81 -13.44
N ALA A 201 -10.01 4.17 -14.54
CA ALA A 201 -8.76 4.95 -14.52
C ALA A 201 -8.89 6.25 -13.72
N VAL A 202 -10.05 6.88 -13.74
CA VAL A 202 -10.33 8.10 -12.97
C VAL A 202 -10.22 7.81 -11.49
N VAL A 203 -10.89 6.77 -11.01
CA VAL A 203 -10.88 6.36 -9.59
C VAL A 203 -9.47 5.98 -9.15
N TYR A 204 -8.75 5.21 -9.96
CA TYR A 204 -7.39 4.78 -9.63
C TYR A 204 -6.42 5.97 -9.50
N LYS A 205 -6.54 6.97 -10.39
CA LYS A 205 -5.74 8.21 -10.31
C LYS A 205 -6.07 9.02 -9.06
N GLU A 206 -7.36 9.16 -8.74
CA GLU A 206 -7.79 9.91 -7.55
C GLU A 206 -7.28 9.25 -6.26
N VAL A 207 -7.33 7.93 -6.18
CA VAL A 207 -6.79 7.16 -5.06
C VAL A 207 -5.26 7.32 -4.99
N GLN A 208 -4.57 7.14 -6.12
CA GLN A 208 -3.12 7.28 -6.20
C GLN A 208 -2.68 8.68 -5.76
N GLN A 209 -3.30 9.72 -6.29
CA GLN A 209 -2.96 11.11 -5.96
C GLN A 209 -3.14 11.41 -4.46
N GLN A 210 -4.26 11.00 -3.87
CA GLN A 210 -4.53 11.24 -2.46
C GLN A 210 -3.57 10.47 -1.53
N LEU A 211 -3.10 9.29 -1.96
CA LEU A 211 -2.05 8.56 -1.23
C LEU A 211 -0.69 9.25 -1.36
N ILE A 212 -0.33 9.79 -2.53
CA ILE A 212 0.88 10.60 -2.72
C ILE A 212 0.85 11.80 -1.78
N GLU A 213 -0.24 12.56 -1.77
CA GLU A 213 -0.45 13.71 -0.87
C GLU A 213 -0.33 13.31 0.62
N LYS A 214 -0.84 12.13 0.98
CA LYS A 214 -0.71 11.61 2.33
C LYS A 214 0.75 11.29 2.68
N VAL A 215 1.47 10.60 1.81
CA VAL A 215 2.89 10.25 1.99
C VAL A 215 3.74 11.51 2.13
N GLU A 216 3.51 12.52 1.28
CA GLU A 216 4.18 13.81 1.36
C GLU A 216 3.89 14.53 2.68
N ARG A 217 2.61 14.75 3.00
CA ARG A 217 2.18 15.45 4.21
C ARG A 217 2.69 14.79 5.48
N ASP A 218 2.71 13.47 5.52
CA ASP A 218 3.13 12.71 6.69
C ASP A 218 4.67 12.61 6.78
N GLY A 219 5.42 13.13 5.78
CA GLY A 219 6.88 13.18 5.75
C GLY A 219 7.54 11.80 5.64
N ILE A 220 6.88 10.88 4.94
CA ILE A 220 7.34 9.52 4.72
C ILE A 220 8.24 9.50 3.48
N PHE A 221 9.35 8.78 3.55
CA PHE A 221 10.26 8.62 2.41
C PHE A 221 9.83 7.47 1.51
N VAL A 222 10.09 7.61 0.21
CA VAL A 222 9.99 6.50 -0.75
C VAL A 222 11.40 6.14 -1.22
N GLU A 223 11.78 4.88 -1.00
CA GLU A 223 13.05 4.32 -1.47
C GLU A 223 12.86 3.81 -2.90
N THR A 224 13.46 4.49 -3.86
CA THR A 224 13.42 4.06 -5.26
C THR A 224 14.71 3.35 -5.62
N ASN A 225 14.58 2.27 -6.36
CA ASN A 225 15.68 1.40 -6.79
C ASN A 225 15.62 1.23 -8.32
N PRO A 226 16.14 2.19 -9.10
CA PRO A 226 15.89 2.28 -10.54
C PRO A 226 16.07 0.98 -11.32
N THR A 227 17.22 0.32 -11.18
CA THR A 227 17.50 -0.94 -11.90
C THR A 227 16.59 -2.07 -11.44
N SER A 228 16.41 -2.25 -10.12
CA SER A 228 15.52 -3.26 -9.56
C SER A 228 14.06 -3.03 -9.97
N ASN A 229 13.58 -1.79 -9.87
CA ASN A 229 12.21 -1.44 -10.21
C ASN A 229 11.86 -1.70 -11.69
N ILE A 230 12.83 -1.58 -12.60
CA ILE A 230 12.65 -1.94 -14.00
C ILE A 230 12.63 -3.46 -14.20
N ALA A 231 13.47 -4.17 -13.45
CA ALA A 231 13.57 -5.62 -13.58
C ALA A 231 12.34 -6.34 -12.98
N ILE A 232 11.74 -5.81 -11.92
CA ILE A 232 10.64 -6.42 -11.16
C ILE A 232 9.30 -5.77 -11.52
N GLY A 233 9.27 -4.43 -11.61
CA GLY A 233 8.08 -3.67 -11.95
C GLY A 233 7.85 -3.62 -13.48
N GLU A 234 6.60 -3.45 -13.87
CA GLU A 234 6.22 -3.23 -15.28
C GLU A 234 6.55 -1.79 -15.71
N ILE A 235 7.85 -1.44 -15.68
CA ILE A 235 8.33 -0.10 -16.07
C ILE A 235 9.07 -0.22 -17.40
N ASP A 236 8.56 0.47 -18.44
CA ASP A 236 9.11 0.51 -19.78
C ASP A 236 10.50 1.17 -19.90
N GLY A 237 11.43 0.76 -19.05
CA GLY A 237 12.82 1.19 -19.09
C GLY A 237 13.12 2.44 -18.26
N LEU A 238 14.42 2.72 -18.12
CA LEU A 238 14.98 3.75 -17.25
C LEU A 238 14.45 5.16 -17.52
N PHE A 239 14.12 5.47 -18.76
CA PHE A 239 13.66 6.79 -19.16
C PHE A 239 12.23 7.13 -18.75
N LYS A 240 11.46 6.13 -18.31
CA LYS A 240 10.08 6.30 -17.82
C LYS A 240 9.95 5.99 -16.33
N HIS A 241 11.05 6.04 -15.59
CA HIS A 241 11.03 5.71 -14.18
C HIS A 241 10.07 6.60 -13.39
N TYR A 242 9.27 5.98 -12.53
CA TYR A 242 8.17 6.64 -11.79
C TYR A 242 8.62 7.70 -10.76
N ILE A 243 9.90 7.75 -10.41
CA ILE A 243 10.45 8.72 -9.44
C ILE A 243 10.06 10.15 -9.80
N MET A 244 9.96 10.46 -11.09
CA MET A 244 9.61 11.80 -11.58
C MET A 244 8.16 12.17 -11.28
N ARG A 245 7.27 11.20 -11.16
CA ARG A 245 5.88 11.43 -10.76
C ARG A 245 5.75 11.69 -9.27
N LEU A 246 6.66 11.15 -8.46
CA LEU A 246 6.70 11.35 -7.02
C LEU A 246 7.41 12.66 -6.65
N ASN A 247 8.43 13.04 -7.41
CA ASN A 247 9.20 14.25 -7.13
C ASN A 247 9.82 14.83 -8.40
N SER A 248 9.22 15.89 -8.92
CA SER A 248 9.78 16.72 -10.01
C SER A 248 10.14 18.14 -9.55
N ALA A 249 10.07 18.41 -8.25
CA ALA A 249 10.18 19.74 -7.67
C ALA A 249 11.51 20.45 -7.98
N GLY A 250 11.42 21.49 -8.81
CA GLY A 250 12.55 22.30 -9.24
C GLY A 250 13.19 21.91 -10.54
N LEU A 251 12.69 20.88 -11.23
CA LEU A 251 13.10 20.53 -12.60
C LEU A 251 12.45 21.45 -13.63
N GLU A 252 11.19 21.83 -13.43
CA GLU A 252 10.47 22.78 -14.26
C GLU A 252 10.08 24.05 -13.50
N TYR A 253 9.98 25.15 -14.25
CA TYR A 253 9.66 26.47 -13.69
C TYR A 253 8.18 26.62 -13.24
N LYS A 254 7.30 25.73 -13.66
CA LYS A 254 5.85 25.82 -13.50
C LYS A 254 5.24 24.86 -12.51
N ASP A 255 6.05 24.02 -11.89
CA ASP A 255 5.53 22.97 -11.05
C ASP A 255 5.77 23.26 -9.56
N PRO A 256 4.78 23.84 -8.86
CA PRO A 256 4.74 23.82 -7.41
C PRO A 256 4.17 22.49 -6.97
N GLN A 257 4.69 21.37 -7.49
CA GLN A 257 4.11 20.10 -7.10
C GLN A 257 4.72 19.62 -5.81
N GLU A 258 3.84 19.07 -5.06
CA GLU A 258 4.02 18.11 -4.02
C GLU A 258 5.25 17.28 -4.32
N ALA A 259 6.14 17.23 -3.38
CA ALA A 259 7.39 16.53 -3.54
C ALA A 259 7.52 15.50 -2.46
N VAL A 260 7.14 14.27 -2.77
CA VAL A 260 7.47 13.14 -1.92
C VAL A 260 8.98 13.08 -1.70
N LEU A 261 9.40 12.81 -0.49
CA LEU A 261 10.81 12.64 -0.14
C LEU A 261 11.32 11.33 -0.75
N VAL A 262 11.92 11.39 -1.94
CA VAL A 262 12.43 10.21 -2.65
C VAL A 262 13.92 10.01 -2.39
N THR A 263 14.34 8.75 -2.32
CA THR A 263 15.76 8.38 -2.27
C THR A 263 16.09 7.45 -3.42
N VAL A 264 17.36 7.43 -3.85
CA VAL A 264 17.84 6.51 -4.88
C VAL A 264 18.82 5.54 -4.25
N ASN A 265 18.54 4.26 -4.37
CA ASN A 265 19.28 3.18 -3.75
C ASN A 265 19.59 2.09 -4.80
N ALA A 266 20.47 1.15 -4.45
CA ALA A 266 20.92 0.09 -5.35
C ALA A 266 20.17 -1.25 -5.16
N ASP A 267 19.28 -1.33 -4.15
CA ASP A 267 18.65 -2.57 -3.72
C ASP A 267 19.70 -3.65 -3.38
N ASP A 268 19.63 -4.82 -4.03
CA ASP A 268 20.69 -5.83 -3.98
C ASP A 268 21.72 -5.60 -5.09
N PRO A 269 22.88 -5.00 -4.80
CA PRO A 269 23.86 -4.65 -5.83
C PRO A 269 24.49 -5.87 -6.50
N VAL A 270 24.43 -7.04 -5.87
CA VAL A 270 24.96 -8.28 -6.45
C VAL A 270 23.96 -8.86 -7.46
N VAL A 271 22.69 -8.91 -7.10
CA VAL A 271 21.63 -9.45 -7.97
C VAL A 271 21.43 -8.58 -9.19
N PHE A 272 21.36 -7.26 -9.01
CA PHE A 272 21.10 -6.31 -10.09
C PHE A 272 22.38 -5.79 -10.78
N SER A 273 23.57 -6.24 -10.38
CA SER A 273 24.87 -5.81 -10.93
C SER A 273 25.02 -4.28 -11.00
N THR A 274 24.62 -3.59 -9.94
CA THR A 274 24.58 -2.13 -9.87
C THR A 274 25.18 -1.59 -8.58
N ASN A 275 25.21 -0.29 -8.44
CA ASN A 275 25.58 0.43 -7.24
C ASN A 275 24.91 1.81 -7.24
N THR A 276 24.91 2.52 -6.12
CA THR A 276 24.24 3.82 -5.98
C THR A 276 24.75 4.86 -6.99
N GLU A 277 26.02 4.82 -7.39
CA GLU A 277 26.55 5.75 -8.39
C GLU A 277 25.95 5.48 -9.77
N ASN A 278 25.84 4.19 -10.15
CA ASN A 278 25.17 3.79 -11.38
C ASN A 278 23.69 4.17 -11.39
N GLU A 279 22.97 3.94 -10.29
CA GLU A 279 21.56 4.31 -10.17
C GLU A 279 21.37 5.81 -10.36
N LEU A 280 22.18 6.64 -9.71
CA LEU A 280 22.16 8.09 -9.90
C LEU A 280 22.53 8.49 -11.34
N ALA A 281 23.48 7.80 -11.98
CA ALA A 281 23.83 8.05 -13.37
C ALA A 281 22.68 7.71 -14.31
N TYR A 282 21.96 6.62 -14.07
CA TYR A 282 20.78 6.25 -14.86
C TYR A 282 19.70 7.35 -14.79
N ILE A 283 19.37 7.82 -13.59
CA ILE A 283 18.40 8.91 -13.43
C ILE A 283 18.90 10.19 -14.11
N TYR A 284 20.19 10.54 -13.97
CA TYR A 284 20.77 11.70 -14.64
C TYR A 284 20.56 11.63 -16.16
N TYR A 285 20.92 10.50 -16.78
CA TYR A 285 20.76 10.35 -18.22
C TYR A 285 19.30 10.28 -18.67
N ALA A 286 18.42 9.69 -17.85
CA ALA A 286 16.99 9.70 -18.11
C ALA A 286 16.44 11.14 -18.17
N LEU A 287 16.83 11.99 -17.23
CA LEU A 287 16.43 13.38 -17.19
C LEU A 287 17.04 14.22 -18.33
N VAL A 288 18.30 13.95 -18.70
CA VAL A 288 18.92 14.59 -19.88
C VAL A 288 18.16 14.18 -21.15
N HIS A 289 17.80 12.92 -21.28
CA HIS A 289 17.03 12.41 -22.44
C HIS A 289 15.61 13.02 -22.49
N ALA A 290 15.00 13.24 -21.34
CA ALA A 290 13.70 13.92 -21.23
C ALA A 290 13.78 15.43 -21.54
N GLY A 291 14.99 15.98 -21.75
CA GLY A 291 15.20 17.36 -22.19
C GLY A 291 15.35 18.38 -21.06
N TYR A 292 15.52 17.96 -19.83
CA TYR A 292 15.76 18.87 -18.71
C TYR A 292 17.15 19.51 -18.78
N LYS A 293 17.29 20.74 -18.26
CA LYS A 293 18.58 21.45 -18.22
C LYS A 293 19.51 20.80 -17.20
N LYS A 294 20.77 20.60 -17.56
CA LYS A 294 21.78 19.92 -16.73
C LYS A 294 21.93 20.54 -15.35
N GLU A 295 21.89 21.87 -15.26
CA GLU A 295 22.00 22.60 -13.98
C GLU A 295 20.82 22.22 -13.06
N LYS A 296 19.60 22.15 -13.61
CA LYS A 296 18.41 21.76 -12.85
C LYS A 296 18.43 20.30 -12.42
N ILE A 297 18.92 19.42 -13.30
CA ILE A 297 19.11 18.01 -12.95
C ILE A 297 20.08 17.88 -11.77
N LEU A 298 21.21 18.54 -11.79
CA LEU A 298 22.20 18.48 -10.72
C LEU A 298 21.67 19.08 -9.41
N GLU A 299 20.92 20.19 -9.46
CA GLU A 299 20.26 20.77 -8.28
C GLU A 299 19.24 19.78 -7.67
N TRP A 300 18.45 19.12 -8.51
CA TRP A 300 17.48 18.12 -8.09
C TRP A 300 18.15 16.88 -7.51
N MET A 301 19.17 16.34 -8.17
CA MET A 301 19.92 15.19 -7.69
C MET A 301 20.58 15.45 -6.33
N GLU A 302 21.09 16.66 -6.11
CA GLU A 302 21.65 17.04 -4.79
C GLU A 302 20.56 17.08 -3.71
N LYS A 303 19.33 17.47 -4.03
CA LYS A 303 18.20 17.36 -3.10
C LYS A 303 17.90 15.88 -2.78
N VAL A 304 17.79 15.02 -3.80
CA VAL A 304 17.55 13.59 -3.63
C VAL A 304 18.65 12.93 -2.79
N ARG A 305 19.91 13.28 -3.05
CA ARG A 305 21.03 12.82 -2.23
C ARG A 305 20.91 13.24 -0.77
N LYS A 306 20.47 14.49 -0.51
CA LYS A 306 20.22 14.98 0.85
C LYS A 306 19.07 14.20 1.51
N TYR A 307 18.00 13.93 0.78
CA TYR A 307 16.91 13.10 1.29
C TYR A 307 17.41 11.71 1.72
N GLY A 308 18.29 11.07 0.93
CA GLY A 308 18.92 9.81 1.31
C GLY A 308 19.72 9.90 2.62
N MET A 309 20.41 11.02 2.83
CA MET A 309 21.12 11.30 4.10
C MET A 309 20.14 11.59 5.23
N ASP A 310 19.03 12.29 4.94
CA ASP A 310 18.03 12.67 5.93
C ASP A 310 17.14 11.50 6.35
N GLY A 311 16.83 10.59 5.46
CA GLY A 311 16.11 9.35 5.73
C GLY A 311 16.93 8.27 6.41
N SER A 312 18.24 8.47 6.65
CA SER A 312 19.09 7.47 7.28
C SER A 312 18.76 7.29 8.76
N PHE A 313 18.52 6.04 9.19
CA PHE A 313 18.28 5.68 10.59
C PHE A 313 19.53 5.76 11.49
N ILE A 314 20.71 5.98 10.90
CA ILE A 314 22.00 6.03 11.62
C ILE A 314 22.22 7.42 12.28
N LYS A 315 21.37 8.40 12.01
CA LYS A 315 21.52 9.74 12.60
C LYS A 315 21.47 9.70 14.13
N LYS A 316 22.47 10.35 14.75
CA LYS A 316 22.42 10.60 16.18
C LYS A 316 21.18 11.44 16.49
N VAL A 317 20.26 10.89 17.26
CA VAL A 317 19.07 11.62 17.73
C VAL A 317 19.55 12.85 18.49
N LYS A 318 19.29 14.04 17.96
CA LYS A 318 19.59 15.30 18.66
C LYS A 318 18.77 15.34 19.94
N LYS A 319 19.39 15.84 21.03
CA LYS A 319 18.65 16.04 22.27
C LYS A 319 17.45 16.98 22.02
N PRO A 320 16.29 16.77 22.64
CA PRO A 320 15.13 17.63 22.46
C PRO A 320 15.43 19.12 22.64
N SER A 321 16.30 19.46 23.61
CA SER A 321 16.75 20.84 23.82
C SER A 321 17.53 21.44 22.65
N THR A 322 18.22 20.60 21.87
CA THR A 322 18.92 21.05 20.65
C THR A 322 17.92 21.26 19.51
N GLN A 323 16.95 20.36 19.37
CA GLN A 323 15.88 20.49 18.37
C GLN A 323 15.03 21.74 18.62
N ILE A 324 14.67 22.01 19.88
CA ILE A 324 13.93 23.23 20.26
C ILE A 324 14.71 24.48 19.84
N LYS A 325 16.01 24.56 20.16
CA LYS A 325 16.84 25.71 19.76
C LYS A 325 16.92 25.91 18.26
N GLU A 326 17.03 24.80 17.49
CA GLU A 326 17.03 24.89 16.03
C GLU A 326 15.67 25.38 15.50
N MET A 327 14.56 24.93 16.07
CA MET A 327 13.22 25.41 15.73
C MET A 327 13.07 26.91 16.07
N GLU A 328 13.57 27.37 17.22
CA GLU A 328 13.56 28.79 17.59
C GLU A 328 14.30 29.64 16.56
N VAL A 329 15.48 29.20 16.11
CA VAL A 329 16.26 29.90 15.05
C VAL A 329 15.49 29.97 13.74
N ILE A 330 14.83 28.87 13.34
CA ILE A 330 14.01 28.85 12.12
C ILE A 330 12.83 29.81 12.24
N LEU A 331 12.11 29.79 13.36
CA LEU A 331 10.98 30.67 13.62
C LEU A 331 11.39 32.15 13.62
N GLU A 332 12.55 32.48 14.21
CA GLU A 332 13.10 33.82 14.19
C GLU A 332 13.44 34.25 12.75
N SER A 333 14.04 33.36 11.96
CA SER A 333 14.34 33.65 10.54
C SER A 333 13.09 33.92 9.73
N ILE A 334 12.03 33.11 9.91
CA ILE A 334 10.73 33.31 9.26
C ILE A 334 10.11 34.64 9.70
N SER A 335 10.11 34.90 11.01
CA SER A 335 9.58 36.17 11.55
C SER A 335 10.29 37.40 10.99
N ASN A 336 11.61 37.31 10.85
CA ASN A 336 12.40 38.40 10.27
C ASN A 336 12.13 38.59 8.76
N TYR A 337 11.95 37.48 8.04
CA TYR A 337 11.55 37.52 6.63
C TYR A 337 10.19 38.19 6.45
N LEU A 338 9.17 37.79 7.25
CA LEU A 338 7.82 38.36 7.20
C LEU A 338 7.74 39.84 7.61
N LYS A 339 8.68 40.35 8.42
CA LYS A 339 8.75 41.79 8.77
C LYS A 339 9.37 42.62 7.69
N ASN A 340 10.05 42.02 6.71
CA ASN A 340 10.73 42.70 5.62
C ASN A 340 9.97 42.64 4.28
N ILE A 341 8.79 42.04 4.29
CA ILE A 341 7.78 42.09 3.23
C ILE A 341 6.73 43.13 3.60
#